data_a53c93e1d72a5ee6489927da8065e207
#
_entry.id   a53c93e1d72a5ee6489927da8065e207
#
_cell.length_a   1.000
_cell.length_b   1.000
_cell.length_c   1.000
_cell.angle_alpha   90.00
_cell.angle_beta   90.00
_cell.angle_gamma   90.00
#
_symmetry.space_group_name_H-M   'P 1'
#
loop_
_entity.id
_entity.type
_entity.pdbx_description
1 polymer ?
#
loop_
_entity_poly.entity_id
_entity_poly.type
_entity_poly.pdbx_seq_one_letter_code
_entity_poly.pdbx_strand_id
1 'polypeptide(L)'
;MRWDLRRSFQRIEWHGPWPPALPEARPLIVCANHHHFYDGHLLWYLLTDTLGRPSMVWMQEWNRFPLFAPVGALPFPPDDPQTRATTVRRTARQFQAHPDAALFYFPSGTLQSPNVGIGPYAVERFARLHRLYPDALFWPVALHVTWDGAPHPVAQFQAGPCLDLERQAPGAIETHLRRQWRRLRETTAAPTHLLMRGRTSPADRWSFAWTLPLFKRLLPP
;
A
#
# COMPACT_ATOMS: atom_id res chain seq x y z
N MET A 1 11.28 6.30 3.19
CA MET A 1 10.24 5.78 2.25
C MET A 1 9.90 6.76 1.13
N ARG A 2 9.49 8.02 1.39
CA ARG A 2 9.15 9.02 0.33
C ARG A 2 10.27 9.22 -0.71
N TRP A 3 11.52 9.35 -0.26
CA TRP A 3 12.67 9.51 -1.16
C TRP A 3 12.87 8.28 -2.06
N ASP A 4 12.69 7.09 -1.50
CA ASP A 4 12.81 5.83 -2.23
C ASP A 4 11.71 5.69 -3.29
N LEU A 5 10.45 6.00 -2.93
CA LEU A 5 9.35 6.03 -3.89
C LEU A 5 9.59 6.99 -5.05
N ARG A 6 10.12 8.20 -4.77
CA ARG A 6 10.47 9.17 -5.83
C ARG A 6 11.54 8.67 -6.79
N ARG A 7 12.43 7.77 -6.33
CA ARG A 7 13.47 7.18 -7.16
C ARG A 7 13.02 5.97 -7.93
N SER A 8 12.04 5.26 -7.40
CA SER A 8 11.58 3.98 -7.94
C SER A 8 10.43 4.12 -8.92
N PHE A 9 9.66 5.18 -8.82
CA PHE A 9 8.49 5.43 -9.67
C PHE A 9 8.63 6.71 -10.49
N GLN A 10 8.02 6.70 -11.70
CA GLN A 10 7.86 7.90 -12.51
C GLN A 10 6.82 8.83 -11.88
N ARG A 11 5.72 8.25 -11.43
CA ARG A 11 4.62 8.95 -10.74
C ARG A 11 3.79 7.97 -9.93
N ILE A 12 3.08 8.51 -8.96
CA ILE A 12 2.07 7.81 -8.18
C ILE A 12 0.74 8.52 -8.39
N GLU A 13 -0.28 7.79 -8.78
CA GLU A 13 -1.55 8.30 -9.27
C GLU A 13 -2.72 7.74 -8.48
N TRP A 14 -3.78 8.54 -8.37
CA TRP A 14 -5.08 8.12 -7.89
C TRP A 14 -6.09 8.16 -9.03
N HIS A 15 -6.90 7.12 -9.15
CA HIS A 15 -7.95 6.98 -10.14
C HIS A 15 -9.33 6.90 -9.46
N GLY A 16 -10.36 7.46 -10.11
CA GLY A 16 -11.71 7.52 -9.58
C GLY A 16 -11.91 8.65 -8.55
N PRO A 17 -13.07 8.69 -7.89
CA PRO A 17 -13.36 9.73 -6.90
C PRO A 17 -12.29 9.75 -5.80
N TRP A 18 -11.86 10.95 -5.43
CA TRP A 18 -11.04 11.11 -4.24
C TRP A 18 -11.80 10.55 -3.03
N PRO A 19 -11.15 9.85 -2.10
CA PRO A 19 -11.86 9.31 -0.95
C PRO A 19 -12.72 10.40 -0.32
N PRO A 20 -14.02 10.14 -0.07
CA PRO A 20 -14.81 11.03 0.78
C PRO A 20 -14.06 11.16 2.11
N ALA A 21 -14.33 12.21 2.86
CA ALA A 21 -13.75 12.41 4.18
C ALA A 21 -13.84 11.07 4.94
N LEU A 22 -12.69 10.41 5.09
CA LEU A 22 -12.63 9.15 5.81
C LEU A 22 -13.03 9.45 7.25
N PRO A 23 -13.87 8.61 7.90
CA PRO A 23 -14.33 8.87 9.26
C PRO A 23 -13.14 9.10 10.20
N GLU A 24 -13.04 10.30 10.77
CA GLU A 24 -11.91 10.69 11.63
C GLU A 24 -11.92 9.94 12.98
N ALA A 25 -13.11 9.52 13.42
CA ALA A 25 -13.31 8.90 14.72
C ALA A 25 -13.42 7.37 14.66
N ARG A 26 -13.10 6.73 13.53
CA ARG A 26 -13.12 5.26 13.41
C ARG A 26 -11.84 4.75 12.78
N PRO A 27 -11.22 3.69 13.35
CA PRO A 27 -10.05 3.04 12.76
C PRO A 27 -10.37 2.45 11.38
N LEU A 28 -9.35 2.38 10.53
CA LEU A 28 -9.45 1.75 9.23
C LEU A 28 -8.64 0.46 9.17
N ILE A 29 -9.22 -0.58 8.56
CA ILE A 29 -8.50 -1.74 8.06
C ILE A 29 -8.47 -1.63 6.54
N VAL A 30 -7.34 -1.20 6.00
CA VAL A 30 -7.14 -1.05 4.56
C VAL A 30 -6.77 -2.39 3.96
N CYS A 31 -7.66 -2.97 3.17
CA CYS A 31 -7.45 -4.25 2.49
C CYS A 31 -6.95 -4.00 1.08
N ALA A 32 -5.76 -4.51 0.75
CA ALA A 32 -5.15 -4.29 -0.55
C ALA A 32 -4.62 -5.59 -1.17
N ASN A 33 -4.52 -5.63 -2.49
CA ASN A 33 -3.77 -6.66 -3.19
C ASN A 33 -2.26 -6.49 -2.97
N HIS A 34 -1.51 -7.59 -3.13
CA HIS A 34 -0.06 -7.60 -2.93
C HIS A 34 0.63 -8.21 -4.15
N HIS A 35 0.92 -7.38 -5.15
CA HIS A 35 1.48 -7.79 -6.43
C HIS A 35 2.87 -7.20 -6.72
N HIS A 36 3.33 -6.28 -5.87
CA HIS A 36 4.61 -5.61 -6.07
C HIS A 36 5.32 -5.40 -4.73
N PHE A 37 6.65 -5.46 -4.75
CA PHE A 37 7.48 -5.28 -3.55
C PHE A 37 7.19 -3.96 -2.82
N TYR A 38 6.92 -2.90 -3.58
CA TYR A 38 6.64 -1.57 -3.02
C TYR A 38 5.21 -1.35 -2.51
N ASP A 39 4.32 -2.34 -2.56
CA ASP A 39 2.92 -2.14 -2.13
C ASP A 39 2.80 -1.62 -0.70
N GLY A 40 3.62 -2.14 0.22
CA GLY A 40 3.65 -1.65 1.60
C GLY A 40 4.12 -0.20 1.71
N HIS A 41 5.13 0.20 0.91
CA HIS A 41 5.62 1.58 0.87
C HIS A 41 4.59 2.54 0.27
N LEU A 42 3.88 2.09 -0.76
CA LEU A 42 2.83 2.83 -1.45
C LEU A 42 1.64 3.07 -0.52
N LEU A 43 1.17 2.03 0.21
CA LEU A 43 0.09 2.18 1.18
C LEU A 43 0.48 3.06 2.36
N TRP A 44 1.70 2.91 2.87
CA TRP A 44 2.21 3.82 3.89
C TRP A 44 2.19 5.28 3.41
N TYR A 45 2.66 5.52 2.19
CA TYR A 45 2.65 6.86 1.60
C TYR A 45 1.23 7.42 1.44
N LEU A 46 0.31 6.61 0.94
CA LEU A 46 -1.10 7.01 0.81
C LEU A 46 -1.69 7.36 2.17
N LEU A 47 -1.54 6.50 3.16
CA LEU A 47 -2.19 6.66 4.46
C LEU A 47 -1.53 7.77 5.29
N THR A 48 -0.22 7.72 5.44
CA THR A 48 0.50 8.60 6.37
C THR A 48 0.82 9.95 5.75
N ASP A 49 1.38 9.96 4.54
CA ASP A 49 1.83 11.21 3.91
C ASP A 49 0.72 11.96 3.18
N THR A 50 -0.23 11.23 2.59
CA THR A 50 -1.27 11.86 1.74
C THR A 50 -2.57 12.09 2.51
N LEU A 51 -2.99 11.10 3.32
CA LEU A 51 -4.25 11.17 4.07
C LEU A 51 -4.06 11.60 5.54
N GLY A 52 -2.81 11.76 6.00
CA GLY A 52 -2.49 12.21 7.35
C GLY A 52 -2.85 11.22 8.47
N ARG A 53 -3.07 9.93 8.13
CA ARG A 53 -3.45 8.89 9.10
C ARG A 53 -2.26 8.11 9.59
N PRO A 54 -2.04 7.96 10.91
CA PRO A 54 -1.06 7.03 11.45
C PRO A 54 -1.32 5.63 10.92
N SER A 55 -0.31 4.97 10.35
CA SER A 55 -0.51 3.67 9.73
C SER A 55 0.34 2.56 10.36
N MET A 56 -0.22 1.35 10.36
CA MET A 56 0.43 0.13 10.83
C MET A 56 0.33 -0.94 9.75
N VAL A 57 1.27 -1.90 9.78
CA VAL A 57 1.22 -3.12 8.97
C VAL A 57 1.69 -4.32 9.77
N TRP A 58 1.05 -5.46 9.59
CA TRP A 58 1.54 -6.74 10.10
C TRP A 58 2.49 -7.36 9.09
N MET A 59 3.74 -7.57 9.53
CA MET A 59 4.82 -8.03 8.66
C MET A 59 5.33 -9.40 9.11
N GLN A 60 5.23 -10.41 8.25
CA GLN A 60 5.74 -11.75 8.51
C GLN A 60 7.27 -11.77 8.58
N GLU A 61 7.91 -11.11 7.61
CA GLU A 61 9.38 -11.03 7.47
C GLU A 61 10.00 -9.90 8.30
N TRP A 62 9.38 -9.52 9.43
CA TRP A 62 9.81 -8.38 10.25
C TRP A 62 11.27 -8.48 10.70
N ASN A 63 11.74 -9.69 11.03
CA ASN A 63 13.11 -9.92 11.46
C ASN A 63 14.16 -9.62 10.36
N ARG A 64 13.76 -9.69 9.10
CA ARG A 64 14.62 -9.32 7.95
C ARG A 64 14.62 -7.81 7.69
N PHE A 65 13.57 -7.11 8.12
CA PHE A 65 13.36 -5.70 7.84
C PHE A 65 13.01 -4.87 9.09
N PRO A 66 13.80 -4.94 10.19
CA PRO A 66 13.48 -4.27 11.44
C PRO A 66 13.45 -2.73 11.31
N LEU A 67 14.11 -2.19 10.29
CA LEU A 67 14.13 -0.76 9.98
C LEU A 67 12.74 -0.19 9.61
N PHE A 68 11.74 -1.03 9.34
CA PHE A 68 10.36 -0.58 9.12
C PHE A 68 9.56 -0.39 10.42
N ALA A 69 10.10 -0.75 11.59
CA ALA A 69 9.44 -0.52 12.87
C ALA A 69 9.05 0.96 13.12
N PRO A 70 9.91 1.97 12.84
CA PRO A 70 9.56 3.38 13.03
C PRO A 70 8.43 3.87 12.12
N VAL A 71 8.14 3.17 11.02
CA VAL A 71 7.06 3.50 10.08
C VAL A 71 5.81 2.64 10.28
N GLY A 72 5.69 1.97 11.43
CA GLY A 72 4.49 1.26 11.83
C GLY A 72 4.47 -0.23 11.51
N ALA A 73 5.58 -0.84 11.06
CA ALA A 73 5.64 -2.28 10.88
C ALA A 73 5.67 -3.01 12.23
N LEU A 74 4.78 -3.99 12.39
CA LEU A 74 4.63 -4.81 13.58
C LEU A 74 4.94 -6.28 13.23
N PRO A 75 5.68 -7.02 14.09
CA PRO A 75 6.02 -8.40 13.82
C PRO A 75 4.77 -9.30 13.82
N PHE A 76 4.62 -10.13 12.78
CA PHE A 76 3.52 -11.07 12.67
C PHE A 76 3.98 -12.40 12.07
N PRO A 77 4.96 -13.07 12.67
CA PRO A 77 5.55 -14.30 12.13
C PRO A 77 4.51 -15.44 12.11
N PRO A 78 4.51 -16.32 11.09
CA PRO A 78 3.54 -17.41 10.98
C PRO A 78 3.71 -18.45 12.10
N ASP A 79 4.92 -18.66 12.56
CA ASP A 79 5.29 -19.76 13.46
C ASP A 79 5.34 -19.36 14.95
N ASP A 80 5.04 -18.09 15.27
CA ASP A 80 5.02 -17.60 16.67
C ASP A 80 3.65 -17.01 17.03
N PRO A 81 2.73 -17.84 17.58
CA PRO A 81 1.41 -17.38 18.01
C PRO A 81 1.46 -16.34 19.12
N GLN A 82 2.47 -16.36 19.99
CA GLN A 82 2.60 -15.44 21.10
C GLN A 82 2.93 -14.03 20.62
N THR A 83 3.89 -13.90 19.70
CA THR A 83 4.21 -12.63 19.04
C THR A 83 3.01 -12.09 18.28
N ARG A 84 2.28 -12.95 17.52
CA ARG A 84 1.04 -12.54 16.85
C ARG A 84 -0.02 -12.01 17.82
N ALA A 85 -0.25 -12.71 18.93
CA ALA A 85 -1.21 -12.26 19.94
C ALA A 85 -0.79 -10.92 20.57
N THR A 86 0.50 -10.71 20.77
CA THR A 86 1.05 -9.44 21.27
C THR A 86 0.85 -8.31 20.26
N THR A 87 1.08 -8.58 18.98
CA THR A 87 0.84 -7.61 17.89
C THR A 87 -0.63 -7.24 17.75
N VAL A 88 -1.55 -8.21 17.86
CA VAL A 88 -3.00 -7.96 17.87
C VAL A 88 -3.37 -7.01 19.02
N ARG A 89 -2.91 -7.29 20.24
CA ARG A 89 -3.16 -6.40 21.40
C ARG A 89 -2.55 -5.01 21.22
N ARG A 90 -1.35 -4.93 20.63
CA ARG A 90 -0.71 -3.64 20.34
C ARG A 90 -1.52 -2.83 19.31
N THR A 91 -2.03 -3.47 18.27
CA THR A 91 -2.90 -2.83 17.27
C THR A 91 -4.18 -2.31 17.92
N ALA A 92 -4.83 -3.10 18.80
CA ALA A 92 -6.03 -2.67 19.52
C ALA A 92 -5.75 -1.40 20.36
N ARG A 93 -4.64 -1.38 21.11
CA ARG A 93 -4.24 -0.21 21.90
C ARG A 93 -3.97 1.03 21.03
N GLN A 94 -3.37 0.84 19.85
CA GLN A 94 -3.15 1.93 18.91
C GLN A 94 -4.47 2.48 18.37
N PHE A 95 -5.44 1.64 18.05
CA PHE A 95 -6.77 2.08 17.62
C PHE A 95 -7.54 2.83 18.72
N GLN A 96 -7.36 2.43 20.00
CA GLN A 96 -7.93 3.14 21.13
C GLN A 96 -7.28 4.51 21.36
N ALA A 97 -5.95 4.59 21.23
CA ALA A 97 -5.21 5.83 21.42
C ALA A 97 -5.35 6.80 20.22
N HIS A 98 -5.53 6.25 19.03
CA HIS A 98 -5.62 6.96 17.75
C HIS A 98 -6.79 6.42 16.93
N PRO A 99 -8.02 6.91 17.15
CA PRO A 99 -9.21 6.43 16.43
C PRO A 99 -9.15 6.66 14.92
N ASP A 100 -8.28 7.57 14.48
CA ASP A 100 -7.97 7.85 13.07
C ASP A 100 -6.92 6.91 12.46
N ALA A 101 -6.30 6.03 13.25
CA ALA A 101 -5.25 5.15 12.74
C ALA A 101 -5.76 4.13 11.72
N ALA A 102 -4.84 3.65 10.88
CA ALA A 102 -5.11 2.64 9.88
C ALA A 102 -4.17 1.42 10.02
N LEU A 103 -4.73 0.23 9.92
CA LEU A 103 -3.98 -1.00 9.68
C LEU A 103 -4.11 -1.36 8.20
N PHE A 104 -3.03 -1.37 7.42
CA PHE A 104 -3.11 -1.94 6.10
C PHE A 104 -2.75 -3.42 6.11
N TYR A 105 -3.55 -4.18 5.39
CA TYR A 105 -3.56 -5.62 5.43
C TYR A 105 -3.61 -6.20 4.02
N PHE A 106 -2.72 -7.14 3.76
CA PHE A 106 -2.69 -7.90 2.51
C PHE A 106 -3.34 -9.27 2.72
N PRO A 107 -4.58 -9.49 2.24
CA PRO A 107 -5.31 -10.75 2.51
C PRO A 107 -4.64 -12.00 1.95
N SER A 108 -3.82 -11.87 0.91
CA SER A 108 -3.01 -12.97 0.37
C SER A 108 -1.94 -13.46 1.36
N GLY A 109 -1.45 -12.58 2.24
CA GLY A 109 -0.36 -12.85 3.16
C GLY A 109 1.02 -12.95 2.50
N THR A 110 1.07 -13.10 1.19
CA THR A 110 2.31 -13.22 0.40
C THR A 110 2.23 -12.40 -0.88
N LEU A 111 3.37 -12.03 -1.40
CA LEU A 111 3.50 -11.38 -2.70
C LEU A 111 3.02 -12.35 -3.79
N GLN A 112 2.09 -11.91 -4.63
CA GLN A 112 1.52 -12.70 -5.71
C GLN A 112 1.86 -12.10 -7.08
N SER A 113 1.93 -12.96 -8.11
CA SER A 113 2.03 -12.47 -9.48
C SER A 113 0.76 -11.68 -9.86
N PRO A 114 0.89 -10.53 -10.54
CA PRO A 114 -0.26 -9.80 -11.08
C PRO A 114 -1.16 -10.62 -12.01
N ASN A 115 -0.62 -11.68 -12.62
CA ASN A 115 -1.38 -12.57 -13.49
C ASN A 115 -2.37 -13.47 -12.75
N VAL A 116 -2.16 -13.68 -11.44
CA VAL A 116 -3.08 -14.47 -10.59
C VAL A 116 -4.38 -13.70 -10.31
N GLY A 117 -4.33 -12.37 -10.36
CA GLY A 117 -5.48 -11.52 -10.05
C GLY A 117 -5.73 -11.36 -8.55
N ILE A 118 -7.00 -11.15 -8.20
CA ILE A 118 -7.45 -10.93 -6.83
C ILE A 118 -8.23 -12.13 -6.33
N GLY A 119 -7.77 -12.69 -5.21
CA GLY A 119 -8.47 -13.75 -4.48
C GLY A 119 -8.52 -15.10 -5.20
N PRO A 120 -9.31 -16.06 -4.69
CA PRO A 120 -10.21 -15.94 -3.54
C PRO A 120 -9.48 -15.78 -2.21
N TYR A 121 -10.00 -14.89 -1.38
CA TYR A 121 -9.52 -14.74 -0.01
C TYR A 121 -10.47 -15.44 0.96
N ALA A 122 -9.93 -16.05 2.02
CA ALA A 122 -10.76 -16.65 3.04
C ALA A 122 -11.61 -15.58 3.76
N VAL A 123 -12.93 -15.64 3.59
CA VAL A 123 -13.88 -14.71 4.23
C VAL A 123 -13.70 -14.69 5.74
N GLU A 124 -13.36 -15.83 6.33
CA GLU A 124 -13.09 -15.99 7.77
C GLU A 124 -11.96 -15.07 8.27
N ARG A 125 -11.00 -14.71 7.43
CA ARG A 125 -9.92 -13.77 7.80
C ARG A 125 -10.48 -12.38 8.10
N PHE A 126 -11.40 -11.90 7.26
CA PHE A 126 -12.05 -10.60 7.46
C PHE A 126 -13.01 -10.64 8.66
N ALA A 127 -13.79 -11.71 8.82
CA ALA A 127 -14.63 -11.91 9.97
C ALA A 127 -13.83 -11.97 11.27
N ARG A 128 -12.65 -12.59 11.26
CA ARG A 128 -11.73 -12.60 12.41
C ARG A 128 -11.21 -11.21 12.73
N LEU A 129 -10.78 -10.44 11.73
CA LEU A 129 -10.32 -9.05 11.92
C LEU A 129 -11.43 -8.18 12.48
N HIS A 130 -12.65 -8.32 11.98
CA HIS A 130 -13.81 -7.59 12.49
C HIS A 130 -14.12 -7.94 13.96
N ARG A 131 -14.07 -9.23 14.35
CA ARG A 131 -14.21 -9.62 15.76
C ARG A 131 -13.13 -9.04 16.67
N LEU A 132 -11.90 -8.88 16.17
CA LEU A 132 -10.79 -8.29 16.93
C LEU A 132 -10.92 -6.77 17.04
N TYR A 133 -11.50 -6.11 16.04
CA TYR A 133 -11.61 -4.67 15.93
C TYR A 133 -13.01 -4.28 15.42
N PRO A 134 -14.05 -4.42 16.25
CA PRO A 134 -15.44 -4.26 15.80
C PRO A 134 -15.75 -2.83 15.32
N ASP A 135 -15.10 -1.82 15.90
CA ASP A 135 -15.31 -0.42 15.52
C ASP A 135 -14.61 -0.03 14.20
N ALA A 136 -13.72 -0.88 13.68
CA ALA A 136 -12.97 -0.56 12.48
C ALA A 136 -13.82 -0.70 11.21
N LEU A 137 -13.66 0.25 10.30
CA LEU A 137 -14.16 0.15 8.94
C LEU A 137 -13.15 -0.54 8.03
N PHE A 138 -13.66 -1.28 7.06
CA PHE A 138 -12.83 -1.94 6.05
C PHE A 138 -12.82 -1.14 4.76
N TRP A 139 -11.65 -0.82 4.27
CA TRP A 139 -11.48 -0.02 3.06
C TRP A 139 -10.70 -0.80 1.99
N PRO A 140 -11.39 -1.30 0.95
CA PRO A 140 -10.73 -1.99 -0.16
C PRO A 140 -10.01 -0.99 -1.07
N VAL A 141 -8.69 -1.10 -1.16
CA VAL A 141 -7.82 -0.25 -1.98
C VAL A 141 -7.04 -1.13 -2.94
N ALA A 142 -7.26 -0.97 -4.22
CA ALA A 142 -6.51 -1.65 -5.27
C ALA A 142 -5.24 -0.86 -5.63
N LEU A 143 -4.15 -1.62 -5.82
CA LEU A 143 -2.88 -1.12 -6.34
C LEU A 143 -2.56 -1.79 -7.67
N HIS A 144 -2.03 -1.02 -8.60
CA HIS A 144 -1.47 -1.52 -9.84
C HIS A 144 -0.17 -0.80 -10.16
N VAL A 145 0.85 -1.57 -10.50
CA VAL A 145 2.14 -1.04 -10.97
C VAL A 145 2.30 -1.44 -12.42
N THR A 146 2.47 -0.45 -13.28
CA THR A 146 2.56 -0.64 -14.74
C THR A 146 3.69 0.18 -15.33
N TRP A 147 4.12 -0.20 -16.54
CA TRP A 147 5.08 0.54 -17.36
C TRP A 147 4.34 1.10 -18.57
N ASP A 148 4.52 2.38 -18.83
CA ASP A 148 3.95 3.11 -19.95
C ASP A 148 4.99 3.50 -21.01
N GLY A 149 6.03 2.67 -21.15
CA GLY A 149 7.15 2.92 -22.05
C GLY A 149 8.26 3.77 -21.45
N ALA A 150 8.08 4.26 -20.22
CA ALA A 150 9.11 4.99 -19.49
C ALA A 150 10.04 4.06 -18.69
N PRO A 151 11.24 4.51 -18.30
CA PRO A 151 12.23 3.70 -17.58
C PRO A 151 11.83 3.39 -16.13
N HIS A 152 10.89 4.13 -15.56
CA HIS A 152 10.35 3.92 -14.22
C HIS A 152 8.85 3.61 -14.30
N PRO A 153 8.35 2.69 -13.46
CA PRO A 153 6.93 2.34 -13.46
C PRO A 153 6.06 3.46 -12.90
N VAL A 154 4.78 3.35 -13.20
CA VAL A 154 3.71 4.15 -12.61
C VAL A 154 3.01 3.30 -11.56
N ALA A 155 2.79 3.84 -10.36
CA ALA A 155 1.94 3.24 -9.35
C ALA A 155 0.56 3.90 -9.35
N GLN A 156 -0.48 3.07 -9.38
CA GLN A 156 -1.86 3.52 -9.49
C GLN A 156 -2.67 3.00 -8.31
N PHE A 157 -3.51 3.86 -7.76
CA PHE A 157 -4.47 3.52 -6.71
C PHE A 157 -5.89 3.72 -7.17
N GLN A 158 -6.78 2.86 -6.72
CA GLN A 158 -8.22 3.06 -6.77
C GLN A 158 -8.89 2.38 -5.59
N ALA A 159 -9.81 3.06 -4.92
CA ALA A 159 -10.49 2.51 -3.76
C ALA A 159 -11.99 2.29 -4.01
N GLY A 160 -12.54 1.34 -3.26
CA GLY A 160 -13.97 1.17 -3.06
C GLY A 160 -14.49 2.04 -1.89
N PRO A 161 -15.76 1.88 -1.53
CA PRO A 161 -16.32 2.52 -0.34
C PRO A 161 -15.72 1.92 0.94
N CYS A 162 -15.74 2.69 2.04
CA CYS A 162 -15.54 2.15 3.37
C CYS A 162 -16.72 1.26 3.75
N LEU A 163 -16.44 0.07 4.24
CA LEU A 163 -17.43 -0.97 4.55
C LEU A 163 -17.50 -1.21 6.05
N ASP A 164 -18.70 -1.21 6.57
CA ASP A 164 -19.01 -1.73 7.90
C ASP A 164 -19.42 -3.19 7.73
N LEU A 165 -18.59 -4.14 8.21
CA LEU A 165 -18.81 -5.56 7.93
C LEU A 165 -20.06 -6.15 8.61
N GLU A 166 -20.60 -5.51 9.64
CA GLU A 166 -21.89 -5.92 10.20
C GLU A 166 -23.04 -5.79 9.20
N ARG A 167 -22.90 -4.86 8.25
CA ARG A 167 -23.93 -4.49 7.26
C ARG A 167 -23.62 -4.99 5.86
N GLN A 168 -22.58 -5.81 5.69
CA GLN A 168 -22.12 -6.24 4.38
C GLN A 168 -22.28 -7.73 4.17
N ALA A 169 -22.51 -8.13 2.92
CA ALA A 169 -22.49 -9.53 2.51
C ALA A 169 -21.09 -10.13 2.67
N PRO A 170 -21.01 -11.44 2.97
CA PRO A 170 -19.73 -12.15 2.91
C PRO A 170 -19.02 -11.94 1.56
N GLY A 171 -17.73 -11.69 1.60
CA GLY A 171 -16.93 -11.45 0.39
C GLY A 171 -17.06 -10.05 -0.23
N ALA A 172 -17.77 -9.10 0.39
CA ALA A 172 -17.90 -7.73 -0.11
C ALA A 172 -16.55 -7.05 -0.34
N ILE A 173 -15.59 -7.22 0.59
CA ILE A 173 -14.24 -6.64 0.46
C ILE A 173 -13.55 -7.16 -0.79
N GLU A 174 -13.55 -8.48 -1.01
CA GLU A 174 -12.93 -9.10 -2.18
C GLU A 174 -13.60 -8.64 -3.46
N THR A 175 -14.93 -8.56 -3.48
CA THR A 175 -15.71 -8.10 -4.62
C THR A 175 -15.34 -6.67 -5.01
N HIS A 176 -15.27 -5.76 -4.02
CA HIS A 176 -14.87 -4.38 -4.26
C HIS A 176 -13.41 -4.30 -4.72
N LEU A 177 -12.49 -5.00 -4.06
CA LEU A 177 -11.08 -4.98 -4.40
C LEU A 177 -10.85 -5.50 -5.83
N ARG A 178 -11.48 -6.62 -6.21
CA ARG A 178 -11.43 -7.20 -7.56
C ARG A 178 -11.96 -6.23 -8.61
N ARG A 179 -13.07 -5.54 -8.33
CA ARG A 179 -13.66 -4.52 -9.22
C ARG A 179 -12.70 -3.35 -9.44
N GLN A 180 -12.13 -2.79 -8.36
CA GLN A 180 -11.22 -1.65 -8.46
C GLN A 180 -9.93 -2.03 -9.18
N TRP A 181 -9.36 -3.19 -8.88
CA TRP A 181 -8.15 -3.67 -9.54
C TRP A 181 -8.34 -3.91 -11.04
N ARG A 182 -9.49 -4.49 -11.44
CA ARG A 182 -9.83 -4.65 -12.86
C ARG A 182 -9.93 -3.29 -13.55
N ARG A 183 -10.61 -2.33 -12.95
CA ARG A 183 -10.71 -0.97 -13.48
C ARG A 183 -9.35 -0.32 -13.67
N LEU A 184 -8.43 -0.44 -12.74
CA LEU A 184 -7.07 0.09 -12.87
C LEU A 184 -6.33 -0.52 -14.07
N ARG A 185 -6.47 -1.81 -14.29
CA ARG A 185 -5.82 -2.51 -15.42
C ARG A 185 -6.40 -2.15 -16.78
N GLU A 186 -7.67 -1.83 -16.83
CA GLU A 186 -8.40 -1.54 -18.06
C GLU A 186 -8.46 -0.04 -18.34
N THR A 187 -8.08 0.81 -17.39
CA THR A 187 -8.23 2.25 -17.55
C THR A 187 -7.18 2.82 -18.49
N THR A 188 -7.66 3.60 -19.44
CA THR A 188 -6.87 4.50 -20.31
C THR A 188 -7.08 5.97 -19.94
N ALA A 189 -7.97 6.22 -18.97
CA ALA A 189 -8.30 7.57 -18.54
C ALA A 189 -7.15 8.21 -17.75
N ALA A 190 -7.03 9.52 -17.86
CA ALA A 190 -6.11 10.29 -17.04
C ALA A 190 -6.40 10.09 -15.53
N PRO A 191 -5.37 10.13 -14.67
CA PRO A 191 -5.56 10.06 -13.24
C PRO A 191 -6.38 11.24 -12.74
N THR A 192 -7.21 10.99 -11.72
CA THR A 192 -7.98 12.05 -11.08
C THR A 192 -7.09 12.96 -10.24
N HIS A 193 -6.09 12.37 -9.59
CA HIS A 193 -5.10 13.10 -8.79
C HIS A 193 -3.69 12.54 -9.01
N LEU A 194 -2.75 13.43 -9.15
CA LEU A 194 -1.32 13.09 -9.13
C LEU A 194 -0.83 13.22 -7.69
N LEU A 195 -0.52 12.08 -7.05
CA LEU A 195 -0.08 12.04 -5.65
C LEU A 195 1.40 12.38 -5.50
N MET A 196 2.23 11.88 -6.44
CA MET A 196 3.68 12.12 -6.43
C MET A 196 4.23 12.17 -7.85
N ARG A 197 5.12 13.11 -8.09
CA ARG A 197 6.06 13.08 -9.25
C ARG A 197 7.39 12.51 -8.80
N GLY A 198 7.90 11.55 -9.52
CA GLY A 198 9.20 10.95 -9.31
C GLY A 198 10.11 11.15 -10.53
N ARG A 199 10.89 10.15 -10.86
CA ARG A 199 11.88 10.22 -11.96
C ARG A 199 11.25 9.89 -13.30
N THR A 200 11.58 10.69 -14.31
CA THR A 200 11.06 10.53 -15.67
C THR A 200 12.13 10.09 -16.66
N SER A 201 13.41 10.24 -16.33
CA SER A 201 14.53 9.99 -17.25
C SER A 201 15.41 8.83 -16.78
N PRO A 202 15.84 7.92 -17.69
CA PRO A 202 16.88 6.92 -17.40
C PRO A 202 18.18 7.57 -16.98
N ALA A 203 18.50 8.73 -17.54
CA ALA A 203 19.71 9.50 -17.23
C ALA A 203 19.78 9.86 -15.73
N ASP A 204 18.63 10.05 -15.06
CA ASP A 204 18.59 10.36 -13.63
C ASP A 204 19.09 9.21 -12.75
N ARG A 205 19.00 7.97 -13.23
CA ARG A 205 19.50 6.79 -12.51
C ARG A 205 20.97 6.51 -12.78
N TRP A 206 21.42 6.78 -14.01
CA TRP A 206 22.75 6.47 -14.51
C TRP A 206 23.53 7.71 -14.87
N SER A 207 23.12 8.89 -14.43
CA SER A 207 23.87 10.11 -14.67
C SER A 207 25.16 10.11 -13.84
N PHE A 208 26.25 9.88 -14.52
CA PHE A 208 27.61 10.08 -14.01
C PHE A 208 28.15 11.44 -14.42
N ALA A 209 27.29 12.42 -14.69
CA ALA A 209 27.68 13.75 -15.14
C ALA A 209 28.69 14.44 -14.20
N TRP A 210 28.66 14.10 -12.91
CA TRP A 210 29.66 14.57 -11.95
C TRP A 210 31.09 14.08 -12.23
N THR A 211 31.25 12.99 -12.99
CA THR A 211 32.55 12.46 -13.39
C THR A 211 33.11 13.14 -14.67
N LEU A 212 32.26 13.89 -15.38
CA LEU A 212 32.62 14.53 -16.64
C LEU A 212 33.92 15.37 -16.59
N PRO A 213 34.21 16.13 -15.50
CA PRO A 213 35.47 16.89 -15.42
C PRO A 213 36.71 16.00 -15.42
N LEU A 214 36.61 14.78 -14.85
CA LEU A 214 37.72 13.81 -14.85
C LEU A 214 37.93 13.25 -16.25
N PHE A 215 36.86 12.85 -16.93
CA PHE A 215 36.93 12.25 -18.26
C PHE A 215 37.33 13.28 -19.35
N LYS A 216 36.89 14.54 -19.22
CA LYS A 216 37.35 15.61 -20.15
C LYS A 216 38.85 15.81 -20.15
N ARG A 217 39.56 15.47 -19.05
CA ARG A 217 41.04 15.54 -18.99
C ARG A 217 41.71 14.34 -19.66
N LEU A 218 40.98 13.26 -19.88
CA LEU A 218 41.48 12.01 -20.46
C LEU A 218 41.12 11.86 -21.94
N LEU A 219 40.17 12.66 -22.44
CA LEU A 219 39.80 12.65 -23.84
C LEU A 219 40.78 13.54 -24.62
N PRO A 220 41.40 13.04 -25.71
CA PRO A 220 42.19 13.86 -26.57
C PRO A 220 41.34 14.97 -27.20
N PRO A 221 41.95 16.11 -27.57
CA PRO A 221 41.26 17.24 -28.21
C PRO A 221 40.63 16.87 -29.55
#